data_fd8e413ff63cd7f900cdaa9c5af3793d
#
_entry.id   fd8e413ff63cd7f900cdaa9c5af3793d
#
_cell.length_a   1.000
_cell.length_b   1.000
_cell.length_c   1.000
_cell.angle_alpha   90.00
_cell.angle_beta   90.00
_cell.angle_gamma   90.00
#
_symmetry.space_group_name_H-M   'P 1'
#
loop_
_entity.id
_entity.type
_entity.pdbx_description
1 polymer ?
#
loop_
_entity_poly.entity_id
_entity_poly.type
_entity_poly.pdbx_seq_one_letter_code
_entity_poly.pdbx_strand_id
1 'polypeptide(L)'
;RDVNGVTFLEDTSGAGIATNDGVTVTTIAPNQILDWATPARGGVSPEYTGADATSTDNLESIMESIRWNGAPEPVTIDISGLSPGATYEIKLLTNEGRATNFRHWDIAVEDELVVDNYTSSGRESVDAWTANNGFAYVGEFEAPADGTLNIVMQQQIGGIDPRGTDNNPIIQGVVVTEAGAAIPLRITNLNYNPDTGTSILTWNSRPGASYILEFSTDLISPWIEVDDGIASQGESTTYQDPNQQFGPVGFYRVRVAD
;
A
#
# COMPACT_ATOMS: atom_id res chain seq x y z
N ARG A 1 -2.41 9.50 6.95
CA ARG A 1 -2.79 9.85 5.56
C ARG A 1 -3.46 8.66 4.91
N ASP A 2 -4.59 8.86 4.26
CA ASP A 2 -5.29 7.78 3.55
C ASP A 2 -4.91 7.81 2.07
N VAL A 3 -4.49 6.67 1.54
CA VAL A 3 -4.20 6.46 0.11
C VAL A 3 -4.95 5.22 -0.34
N ASN A 4 -5.91 5.39 -1.23
CA ASN A 4 -6.71 4.30 -1.81
C ASN A 4 -7.32 3.36 -0.74
N GLY A 5 -7.73 3.92 0.41
CA GLY A 5 -8.30 3.15 1.52
C GLY A 5 -7.27 2.54 2.49
N VAL A 6 -5.98 2.74 2.26
CA VAL A 6 -4.91 2.36 3.20
C VAL A 6 -4.53 3.57 4.03
N THR A 7 -4.62 3.47 5.36
CA THR A 7 -4.19 4.53 6.26
C THR A 7 -2.70 4.40 6.56
N PHE A 8 -1.91 5.37 6.10
CA PHE A 8 -0.51 5.51 6.48
C PHE A 8 -0.37 6.35 7.74
N LEU A 9 0.28 5.78 8.74
CA LEU A 9 0.67 6.51 9.94
C LEU A 9 1.98 7.25 9.69
N GLU A 10 2.05 8.48 10.15
CA GLU A 10 3.26 9.28 10.09
C GLU A 10 4.08 9.05 11.35
N ASP A 11 5.38 8.78 11.19
CA ASP A 11 6.30 8.80 12.32
C ASP A 11 6.64 10.25 12.73
N THR A 12 5.79 10.82 13.56
CA THR A 12 5.96 12.19 14.08
C THR A 12 7.06 12.31 15.13
N SER A 13 7.52 11.19 15.69
CA SER A 13 8.56 11.15 16.72
C SER A 13 9.97 11.20 16.17
N GLY A 14 10.15 10.91 14.88
CA GLY A 14 11.45 10.69 14.25
C GLY A 14 12.14 9.39 14.67
N ALA A 15 11.47 8.56 15.49
CA ALA A 15 12.04 7.30 15.98
C ALA A 15 11.96 6.13 14.99
N GLY A 16 11.21 6.30 13.90
CA GLY A 16 10.99 5.22 12.92
C GLY A 16 9.91 4.21 13.33
N ILE A 17 9.02 4.56 14.27
CA ILE A 17 8.07 3.64 14.86
C ILE A 17 6.64 4.09 14.56
N ALA A 18 5.83 3.18 14.04
CA ALA A 18 4.39 3.36 13.84
C ALA A 18 3.64 2.10 14.28
N THR A 19 2.53 2.27 15.01
CA THR A 19 1.69 1.16 15.49
C THR A 19 0.25 1.37 15.07
N ASN A 20 -0.36 0.35 14.48
CA ASN A 20 -1.77 0.30 14.13
C ASN A 20 -2.34 -1.10 14.41
N ASP A 21 -3.49 -1.17 15.07
CA ASP A 21 -4.21 -2.43 15.36
C ASP A 21 -3.33 -3.55 15.96
N GLY A 22 -2.38 -3.16 16.81
CA GLY A 22 -1.47 -4.11 17.46
C GLY A 22 -0.23 -4.48 16.66
N VAL A 23 -0.17 -4.15 15.36
CA VAL A 23 1.02 -4.31 14.54
C VAL A 23 1.90 -3.07 14.65
N THR A 24 3.17 -3.29 14.95
CA THR A 24 4.17 -2.22 15.05
C THR A 24 5.24 -2.40 13.99
N VAL A 25 5.46 -1.35 13.19
CA VAL A 25 6.58 -1.27 12.25
C VAL A 25 7.65 -0.37 12.85
N THR A 26 8.86 -0.91 13.00
CA THR A 26 10.04 -0.17 13.46
C THR A 26 11.06 -0.11 12.35
N THR A 27 11.31 1.08 11.79
CA THR A 27 12.34 1.29 10.77
C THR A 27 13.59 1.85 11.42
N ILE A 28 14.64 1.05 11.46
CA ILE A 28 15.95 1.41 12.01
C ILE A 28 16.80 1.96 10.88
N ALA A 29 16.82 3.28 10.78
CA ALA A 29 17.62 4.05 9.84
C ALA A 29 17.99 5.39 10.51
N PRO A 30 19.27 5.69 10.68
CA PRO A 30 19.70 6.85 11.47
C PRO A 30 19.40 8.18 10.81
N ASN A 31 19.18 8.18 9.50
CA ASN A 31 19.02 9.40 8.73
C ASN A 31 17.59 9.54 8.21
N GLN A 32 17.06 10.77 8.30
CA GLN A 32 15.76 11.14 7.76
C GLN A 32 15.88 12.44 6.96
N ILE A 33 15.19 12.51 5.82
CA ILE A 33 15.05 13.74 5.04
C ILE A 33 13.56 13.87 4.69
N LEU A 34 12.91 14.90 5.23
CA LEU A 34 11.45 15.09 5.09
C LEU A 34 11.04 15.68 3.73
N ASP A 35 11.97 16.32 3.04
CA ASP A 35 11.76 17.04 1.79
C ASP A 35 12.72 16.55 0.69
N TRP A 36 12.99 15.24 0.68
CA TRP A 36 13.93 14.60 -0.24
C TRP A 36 13.58 14.83 -1.71
N ALA A 37 12.35 14.55 -2.08
CA ALA A 37 11.83 14.65 -3.44
C ALA A 37 11.18 16.02 -3.67
N THR A 38 11.88 17.12 -3.40
CA THR A 38 11.36 18.47 -3.59
C THR A 38 12.36 19.39 -4.28
N PRO A 39 11.89 20.45 -4.96
CA PRO A 39 12.78 21.47 -5.55
C PRO A 39 13.71 22.14 -4.52
N ALA A 40 13.29 22.25 -3.25
CA ALA A 40 14.09 22.83 -2.18
C ALA A 40 15.40 22.05 -1.94
N ARG A 41 15.42 20.76 -2.26
CA ARG A 41 16.59 19.88 -2.17
C ARG A 41 17.25 19.60 -3.51
N GLY A 42 16.82 20.28 -4.58
CA GLY A 42 17.31 20.05 -5.94
C GLY A 42 16.70 18.77 -6.56
N GLY A 43 15.61 18.29 -6.00
CA GLY A 43 14.80 17.21 -6.54
C GLY A 43 13.62 17.74 -7.35
N VAL A 44 12.70 16.84 -7.64
CA VAL A 44 11.44 17.14 -8.34
C VAL A 44 10.34 16.57 -7.46
N SER A 45 9.23 17.30 -7.27
CA SER A 45 8.08 16.78 -6.53
C SER A 45 7.51 15.55 -7.25
N PRO A 46 7.10 14.51 -6.51
CA PRO A 46 6.42 13.37 -7.11
C PRO A 46 5.15 13.79 -7.83
N GLU A 47 4.81 13.09 -8.91
CA GLU A 47 3.56 13.23 -9.64
C GLU A 47 2.95 11.83 -9.79
N TYR A 48 2.16 11.42 -8.81
CA TYR A 48 1.49 10.12 -8.80
C TYR A 48 -0.01 10.28 -9.05
N THR A 49 -0.68 9.16 -9.29
CA THR A 49 -2.13 9.11 -9.44
C THR A 49 -2.72 8.15 -8.43
N GLY A 50 -3.51 8.66 -7.50
CA GLY A 50 -4.35 7.88 -6.60
C GLY A 50 -5.75 7.67 -7.17
N ALA A 51 -6.61 6.97 -6.42
CA ALA A 51 -8.00 6.76 -6.80
C ALA A 51 -8.83 8.06 -6.81
N ASP A 52 -8.40 9.06 -6.05
CA ASP A 52 -8.98 10.40 -5.98
C ASP A 52 -7.88 11.44 -5.70
N ALA A 53 -8.24 12.73 -5.73
CA ALA A 53 -7.29 13.81 -5.51
C ALA A 53 -6.63 13.75 -4.12
N THR A 54 -7.37 13.37 -3.07
CA THR A 54 -6.83 13.25 -1.71
C THR A 54 -5.81 12.11 -1.62
N SER A 55 -6.10 10.97 -2.22
CA SER A 55 -5.18 9.84 -2.30
C SER A 55 -3.93 10.19 -3.10
N THR A 56 -4.07 10.97 -4.18
CA THR A 56 -2.95 11.51 -4.97
C THR A 56 -2.04 12.38 -4.10
N ASP A 57 -2.58 13.44 -3.49
CA ASP A 57 -1.82 14.38 -2.66
C ASP A 57 -1.14 13.67 -1.47
N ASN A 58 -1.83 12.71 -0.86
CA ASN A 58 -1.29 11.95 0.26
C ASN A 58 -0.15 11.02 -0.17
N LEU A 59 -0.27 10.32 -1.30
CA LEU A 59 0.79 9.47 -1.82
C LEU A 59 2.03 10.28 -2.18
N GLU A 60 1.88 11.40 -2.88
CA GLU A 60 2.96 12.31 -3.20
C GLU A 60 3.69 12.76 -1.95
N SER A 61 2.95 13.18 -0.92
CA SER A 61 3.52 13.59 0.36
C SER A 61 4.25 12.47 1.12
N ILE A 62 3.80 11.22 1.03
CA ILE A 62 4.53 10.06 1.59
C ILE A 62 5.85 9.88 0.85
N MET A 63 5.83 9.97 -0.46
CA MET A 63 6.98 9.71 -1.31
C MET A 63 7.99 10.87 -1.37
N GLU A 64 7.67 12.03 -0.78
CA GLU A 64 8.60 13.18 -0.65
C GLU A 64 9.68 12.98 0.41
N SER A 65 9.46 12.15 1.41
CA SER A 65 10.39 11.95 2.52
C SER A 65 11.07 10.59 2.46
N ILE A 66 12.27 10.49 3.02
CA ILE A 66 12.98 9.21 3.13
C ILE A 66 13.54 8.97 4.52
N ARG A 67 13.66 7.69 4.87
CA ARG A 67 14.66 7.19 5.80
C ARG A 67 15.74 6.43 5.02
N TRP A 68 16.98 6.53 5.48
CA TRP A 68 18.11 5.93 4.78
C TRP A 68 19.28 5.67 5.70
N ASN A 69 20.20 4.82 5.23
CA ASN A 69 21.50 4.64 5.85
C ASN A 69 22.61 4.71 4.79
N GLY A 70 23.80 5.09 5.23
CA GLY A 70 24.97 5.14 4.35
C GLY A 70 25.55 3.75 4.18
N ALA A 71 25.67 3.29 2.93
CA ALA A 71 26.33 2.01 2.64
C ALA A 71 27.75 1.93 3.24
N PRO A 72 28.17 0.80 3.80
CA PRO A 72 27.51 -0.52 3.72
C PRO A 72 26.47 -0.80 4.81
N GLU A 73 26.17 0.16 5.66
CA GLU A 73 25.25 -0.03 6.78
C GLU A 73 23.81 -0.26 6.30
N PRO A 74 23.03 -1.16 6.94
CA PRO A 74 21.68 -1.47 6.52
C PRO A 74 20.64 -0.43 6.94
N VAL A 75 19.51 -0.43 6.25
CA VAL A 75 18.21 -0.06 6.79
C VAL A 75 17.52 -1.36 7.20
N THR A 76 17.08 -1.46 8.46
CA THR A 76 16.32 -2.63 8.93
C THR A 76 14.89 -2.22 9.27
N ILE A 77 13.96 -3.14 9.06
CA ILE A 77 12.55 -2.95 9.34
C ILE A 77 12.08 -4.17 10.12
N ASP A 78 11.66 -3.93 11.37
CA ASP A 78 11.07 -4.96 12.22
C ASP A 78 9.55 -4.74 12.26
N ILE A 79 8.80 -5.77 11.93
CA ILE A 79 7.33 -5.78 11.96
C ILE A 79 6.90 -6.75 13.04
N SER A 80 6.40 -6.25 14.16
CA SER A 80 6.00 -7.04 15.32
C SER A 80 4.50 -6.98 15.58
N GLY A 81 3.99 -7.92 16.39
CA GLY A 81 2.57 -8.04 16.68
C GLY A 81 1.80 -8.81 15.61
N LEU A 82 2.51 -9.51 14.72
CA LEU A 82 1.90 -10.37 13.71
C LEU A 82 1.34 -11.66 14.36
N SER A 83 0.29 -12.23 13.78
CA SER A 83 -0.25 -13.53 14.18
C SER A 83 0.69 -14.64 13.69
N PRO A 84 1.34 -15.42 14.55
CA PRO A 84 2.25 -16.48 14.14
C PRO A 84 1.61 -17.47 13.16
N GLY A 85 2.30 -17.77 12.06
CA GLY A 85 1.83 -18.68 11.01
C GLY A 85 0.83 -18.08 10.04
N ALA A 86 0.37 -16.83 10.25
CA ALA A 86 -0.43 -16.13 9.26
C ALA A 86 0.47 -15.55 8.15
N THR A 87 -0.05 -15.49 6.93
CA THR A 87 0.66 -14.91 5.79
C THR A 87 0.37 -13.41 5.71
N TYR A 88 1.40 -12.62 5.47
CA TYR A 88 1.30 -11.16 5.29
C TYR A 88 1.89 -10.73 3.96
N GLU A 89 1.17 -9.88 3.23
CA GLU A 89 1.72 -9.11 2.12
C GLU A 89 2.43 -7.89 2.68
N ILE A 90 3.70 -7.73 2.31
CA ILE A 90 4.54 -6.59 2.69
C ILE A 90 4.86 -5.79 1.44
N LYS A 91 4.61 -4.47 1.49
CA LYS A 91 5.04 -3.54 0.44
C LYS A 91 6.05 -2.55 1.00
N LEU A 92 7.21 -2.47 0.36
CA LEU A 92 8.23 -1.47 0.66
C LEU A 92 8.18 -0.40 -0.44
N LEU A 93 7.77 0.81 -0.07
CA LEU A 93 7.65 1.93 -0.99
C LEU A 93 8.98 2.67 -1.08
N THR A 94 9.49 2.84 -2.29
CA THR A 94 10.77 3.50 -2.55
C THR A 94 10.67 4.50 -3.69
N ASN A 95 11.35 5.65 -3.57
CA ASN A 95 11.41 6.69 -4.58
C ASN A 95 12.76 7.40 -4.56
N GLU A 96 13.44 7.49 -5.70
CA GLU A 96 14.58 8.38 -5.87
C GLU A 96 14.08 9.77 -6.27
N GLY A 97 14.12 10.70 -5.34
CA GLY A 97 13.47 12.01 -5.49
C GLY A 97 14.33 13.09 -6.15
N ARG A 98 15.60 12.84 -6.50
CA ARG A 98 16.49 13.92 -6.95
C ARG A 98 16.76 13.89 -8.44
N ALA A 99 17.61 13.00 -8.86
CA ALA A 99 17.97 12.82 -10.26
C ALA A 99 18.12 11.34 -10.53
N THR A 100 18.24 10.97 -11.77
CA THR A 100 18.62 9.61 -12.10
C THR A 100 19.87 9.22 -11.32
N ASN A 101 19.76 8.22 -10.46
CA ASN A 101 20.83 7.77 -9.59
C ASN A 101 21.08 6.27 -9.76
N PHE A 102 22.34 5.91 -9.89
CA PHE A 102 22.76 4.53 -10.09
C PHE A 102 23.03 3.89 -8.71
N ARG A 103 21.95 3.46 -8.05
CA ARG A 103 22.01 2.81 -6.75
C ARG A 103 21.33 1.46 -6.78
N HIS A 104 21.87 0.51 -6.02
CA HIS A 104 21.33 -0.82 -5.85
C HIS A 104 21.52 -1.25 -4.41
N TRP A 105 20.62 -2.07 -3.92
CA TRP A 105 20.76 -2.75 -2.64
C TRP A 105 20.03 -4.09 -2.69
N ASP A 106 20.42 -4.98 -1.80
CA ASP A 106 19.74 -6.24 -1.59
C ASP A 106 18.63 -6.10 -0.58
N ILE A 107 17.65 -6.99 -0.65
CA ILE A 107 16.60 -7.16 0.35
C ILE A 107 16.64 -8.59 0.85
N ALA A 108 16.78 -8.77 2.16
CA ALA A 108 16.56 -10.05 2.83
C ALA A 108 15.37 -9.96 3.78
N VAL A 109 14.67 -11.08 3.95
CA VAL A 109 13.59 -11.26 4.91
C VAL A 109 13.90 -12.52 5.71
N GLU A 110 13.90 -12.42 7.04
CA GLU A 110 14.29 -13.53 7.93
C GLU A 110 15.64 -14.17 7.53
N ASP A 111 16.63 -13.32 7.28
CA ASP A 111 17.97 -13.71 6.81
C ASP A 111 18.01 -14.39 5.42
N GLU A 112 16.88 -14.54 4.73
CA GLU A 112 16.84 -15.08 3.37
C GLU A 112 16.88 -13.96 2.33
N LEU A 113 17.83 -14.02 1.38
CA LEU A 113 17.94 -13.07 0.27
C LEU A 113 16.74 -13.23 -0.66
N VAL A 114 15.84 -12.23 -0.69
CA VAL A 114 14.65 -12.24 -1.54
C VAL A 114 14.79 -11.37 -2.78
N VAL A 115 15.70 -10.40 -2.76
CA VAL A 115 16.05 -9.58 -3.91
C VAL A 115 17.55 -9.32 -3.92
N ASP A 116 18.19 -9.64 -5.03
CA ASP A 116 19.56 -9.27 -5.34
C ASP A 116 19.56 -8.04 -6.26
N ASN A 117 20.26 -6.97 -5.86
CA ASN A 117 20.38 -5.72 -6.61
C ASN A 117 19.03 -5.07 -6.98
N TYR A 118 18.24 -4.70 -5.99
CA TYR A 118 16.95 -4.00 -6.16
C TYR A 118 17.11 -2.61 -6.77
N THR A 119 16.30 -2.31 -7.78
CA THR A 119 16.23 -1.00 -8.43
C THR A 119 14.78 -0.64 -8.80
N SER A 120 14.55 0.57 -9.30
CA SER A 120 13.25 0.98 -9.83
C SER A 120 12.80 0.22 -11.08
N SER A 121 13.69 -0.53 -11.70
CA SER A 121 13.36 -1.43 -12.83
C SER A 121 13.13 -2.87 -12.40
N GLY A 122 13.18 -3.14 -11.08
CA GLY A 122 12.93 -4.46 -10.52
C GLY A 122 14.18 -5.16 -10.01
N ARG A 123 14.13 -6.49 -10.01
CA ARG A 123 15.21 -7.34 -9.48
C ARG A 123 16.33 -7.47 -10.49
N GLU A 124 17.56 -7.49 -10.01
CA GLU A 124 18.77 -7.73 -10.80
C GLU A 124 18.95 -6.79 -11.99
N SER A 125 18.33 -5.61 -11.94
CA SER A 125 18.44 -4.64 -13.02
C SER A 125 19.80 -3.97 -13.01
N VAL A 126 20.27 -3.60 -14.19
CA VAL A 126 21.46 -2.77 -14.40
C VAL A 126 21.11 -1.29 -14.57
N ASP A 127 19.83 -0.96 -14.51
CA ASP A 127 19.34 0.37 -14.79
C ASP A 127 19.51 1.31 -13.59
N ALA A 128 19.66 2.59 -13.87
CA ALA A 128 19.62 3.62 -12.84
C ALA A 128 18.17 3.91 -12.42
N TRP A 129 18.00 4.34 -11.17
CA TRP A 129 16.73 4.88 -10.71
C TRP A 129 16.39 6.16 -11.48
N THR A 130 15.18 6.24 -12.00
CA THR A 130 14.65 7.46 -12.56
C THR A 130 13.99 8.29 -11.47
N ALA A 131 14.30 9.58 -11.41
CA ALA A 131 13.70 10.48 -10.42
C ALA A 131 12.17 10.41 -10.47
N ASN A 132 11.56 10.31 -9.29
CA ASN A 132 10.10 10.22 -9.09
C ASN A 132 9.39 9.05 -9.77
N ASN A 133 10.14 8.06 -10.23
CA ASN A 133 9.57 6.78 -10.60
C ASN A 133 9.46 5.92 -9.34
N GLY A 134 8.40 6.13 -8.54
CA GLY A 134 8.15 5.36 -7.34
C GLY A 134 8.00 3.88 -7.64
N PHE A 135 8.55 3.05 -6.78
CA PHE A 135 8.53 1.61 -6.93
C PHE A 135 8.15 0.94 -5.61
N ALA A 136 7.39 -0.15 -5.69
CA ALA A 136 7.06 -0.97 -4.55
C ALA A 136 7.63 -2.38 -4.71
N TYR A 137 8.50 -2.80 -3.78
CA TYR A 137 8.71 -4.23 -3.59
C TYR A 137 7.47 -4.82 -2.94
N VAL A 138 7.00 -5.95 -3.44
CA VAL A 138 5.85 -6.68 -2.89
C VAL A 138 6.26 -8.13 -2.68
N GLY A 139 6.06 -8.63 -1.47
CA GLY A 139 6.30 -10.03 -1.12
C GLY A 139 5.28 -10.54 -0.11
N GLU A 140 5.04 -11.84 -0.12
CA GLU A 140 4.19 -12.54 0.86
C GLU A 140 5.08 -13.40 1.76
N PHE A 141 4.87 -13.30 3.07
CA PHE A 141 5.68 -13.99 4.09
C PHE A 141 4.79 -14.54 5.19
N GLU A 142 5.12 -15.73 5.65
CA GLU A 142 4.52 -16.31 6.85
C GLU A 142 5.17 -15.66 8.09
N ALA A 143 4.35 -15.21 9.03
CA ALA A 143 4.84 -14.64 10.27
C ALA A 143 5.54 -15.70 11.14
N PRO A 144 6.77 -15.43 11.62
CA PRO A 144 7.50 -16.32 12.50
C PRO A 144 6.75 -16.63 13.81
N ALA A 145 7.21 -17.65 14.54
CA ALA A 145 6.58 -18.11 15.78
C ALA A 145 6.55 -17.05 16.89
N ASP A 146 7.45 -16.08 16.86
CA ASP A 146 7.50 -14.97 17.81
C ASP A 146 6.65 -13.77 17.38
N GLY A 147 6.02 -13.85 16.19
CA GLY A 147 5.18 -12.79 15.64
C GLY A 147 5.96 -11.55 15.16
N THR A 148 7.26 -11.70 14.90
CA THR A 148 8.10 -10.60 14.40
C THR A 148 8.76 -11.00 13.08
N LEU A 149 8.59 -10.18 12.05
CA LEU A 149 9.21 -10.34 10.74
C LEU A 149 10.32 -9.30 10.58
N ASN A 150 11.54 -9.75 10.26
CA ASN A 150 12.71 -8.89 10.10
C ASN A 150 13.04 -8.71 8.61
N ILE A 151 13.24 -7.47 8.18
CA ILE A 151 13.62 -7.11 6.82
C ILE A 151 14.92 -6.30 6.87
N VAL A 152 15.88 -6.68 6.05
CA VAL A 152 17.16 -5.99 5.90
C VAL A 152 17.30 -5.49 4.47
N MET A 153 17.58 -4.20 4.32
CA MET A 153 17.94 -3.57 3.06
C MET A 153 19.40 -3.12 3.18
N GLN A 154 20.29 -3.67 2.39
CA GLN A 154 21.73 -3.39 2.52
C GLN A 154 22.43 -3.43 1.16
N GLN A 155 23.52 -2.69 1.01
CA GLN A 155 24.30 -2.61 -0.23
C GLN A 155 24.59 -4.00 -0.83
N GLN A 156 24.94 -4.97 0.02
CA GLN A 156 25.18 -6.35 -0.38
C GLN A 156 24.95 -7.28 0.82
N ILE A 157 24.05 -8.23 0.65
CA ILE A 157 23.80 -9.31 1.61
C ILE A 157 24.34 -10.63 1.03
N GLY A 158 24.19 -10.82 -0.28
CA GLY A 158 24.67 -11.99 -1.00
C GLY A 158 24.55 -11.79 -2.51
N GLY A 159 24.55 -12.86 -3.27
CA GLY A 159 24.34 -12.82 -4.72
C GLY A 159 25.44 -12.12 -5.50
N ILE A 160 25.04 -11.25 -6.42
CA ILE A 160 25.94 -10.53 -7.33
C ILE A 160 26.45 -9.25 -6.64
N ASP A 161 27.71 -8.90 -6.89
CA ASP A 161 28.31 -7.65 -6.39
C ASP A 161 27.47 -6.42 -6.72
N PRO A 162 27.40 -5.39 -5.82
CA PRO A 162 26.62 -4.19 -6.05
C PRO A 162 27.02 -3.49 -7.34
N ARG A 163 26.03 -3.13 -8.13
CA ARG A 163 26.25 -2.51 -9.46
C ARG A 163 26.18 -0.99 -9.42
N GLY A 164 25.63 -0.43 -8.36
CA GLY A 164 25.47 1.00 -8.21
C GLY A 164 26.72 1.72 -7.74
N THR A 165 26.75 3.02 -7.92
CA THR A 165 27.80 3.92 -7.39
C THR A 165 27.40 4.58 -6.07
N ASP A 166 26.10 4.65 -5.80
CA ASP A 166 25.51 5.09 -4.52
C ASP A 166 24.51 4.02 -4.10
N ASN A 167 24.92 3.11 -3.23
CA ASN A 167 24.13 1.94 -2.84
C ASN A 167 23.48 2.11 -1.46
N ASN A 168 23.24 3.35 -1.06
CA ASN A 168 22.51 3.66 0.17
C ASN A 168 21.06 3.20 0.06
N PRO A 169 20.59 2.26 0.90
CA PRO A 169 19.19 1.88 0.91
C PRO A 169 18.31 3.03 1.40
N ILE A 170 17.17 3.21 0.75
CA ILE A 170 16.17 4.24 1.06
C ILE A 170 14.78 3.63 1.18
N ILE A 171 13.94 4.19 2.04
CA ILE A 171 12.56 3.76 2.25
C ILE A 171 11.65 4.96 2.52
N GLN A 172 10.49 5.02 1.89
CA GLN A 172 9.46 6.02 2.10
C GLN A 172 8.30 5.51 2.94
N GLY A 173 7.92 4.26 2.75
CA GLY A 173 6.80 3.69 3.49
C GLY A 173 6.80 2.17 3.49
N VAL A 174 6.10 1.62 4.48
CA VAL A 174 5.87 0.18 4.62
C VAL A 174 4.38 -0.05 4.73
N VAL A 175 3.85 -0.99 3.95
CA VAL A 175 2.47 -1.48 4.08
C VAL A 175 2.52 -2.92 4.52
N VAL A 176 1.73 -3.25 5.54
CA VAL A 176 1.59 -4.61 6.08
C VAL A 176 0.12 -4.98 5.99
N THR A 177 -0.20 -6.04 5.27
CA THR A 177 -1.57 -6.53 5.12
C THR A 177 -1.59 -8.03 5.36
N GLU A 178 -2.38 -8.52 6.29
CA GLU A 178 -2.57 -9.96 6.47
C GLU A 178 -3.21 -10.53 5.19
N ALA A 179 -2.56 -11.50 4.57
CA ALA A 179 -3.06 -12.16 3.38
C ALA A 179 -4.34 -12.93 3.74
N GLY A 180 -5.43 -12.63 3.07
CA GLY A 180 -6.73 -13.16 3.43
C GLY A 180 -7.45 -12.40 4.55
N ALA A 181 -6.81 -11.42 5.20
CA ALA A 181 -7.51 -10.50 6.08
C ALA A 181 -8.61 -9.75 5.31
N ALA A 182 -9.72 -9.57 5.98
CA ALA A 182 -10.85 -8.88 5.37
C ALA A 182 -10.47 -7.41 5.14
N ILE A 183 -10.18 -7.03 3.90
CA ILE A 183 -10.22 -5.61 3.55
C ILE A 183 -11.61 -5.13 3.98
N PRO A 184 -11.72 -4.14 4.89
CA PRO A 184 -13.03 -3.66 5.31
C PRO A 184 -13.84 -3.30 4.08
N LEU A 185 -14.94 -4.00 3.87
CA LEU A 185 -15.78 -3.80 2.71
C LEU A 185 -16.35 -2.38 2.76
N ARG A 186 -16.03 -1.57 1.77
CA ARG A 186 -16.41 -0.16 1.72
C ARG A 186 -16.93 0.19 0.32
N ILE A 187 -18.07 0.84 0.25
CA ILE A 187 -18.50 1.50 -0.98
C ILE A 187 -17.61 2.74 -1.14
N THR A 188 -16.83 2.76 -2.21
CA THR A 188 -15.84 3.82 -2.52
C THR A 188 -16.42 4.89 -3.44
N ASN A 189 -17.47 4.54 -4.21
CA ASN A 189 -18.18 5.47 -5.06
C ASN A 189 -19.66 5.10 -5.15
N LEU A 190 -20.52 6.12 -5.18
CA LEU A 190 -21.93 6.00 -5.46
C LEU A 190 -22.33 7.16 -6.40
N ASN A 191 -22.73 6.83 -7.62
CA ASN A 191 -23.21 7.78 -8.61
C ASN A 191 -24.68 7.51 -8.90
N TYR A 192 -25.52 8.48 -8.60
CA TYR A 192 -26.96 8.44 -8.89
C TYR A 192 -27.30 9.34 -10.06
N ASN A 193 -27.97 8.79 -11.08
CA ASN A 193 -28.49 9.53 -12.21
C ASN A 193 -29.99 9.81 -11.99
N PRO A 194 -30.39 11.06 -11.70
CA PRO A 194 -31.80 11.39 -11.42
C PRO A 194 -32.70 11.27 -12.65
N ASP A 195 -32.15 11.39 -13.86
CA ASP A 195 -32.96 11.32 -15.10
C ASP A 195 -33.38 9.88 -15.42
N THR A 196 -32.58 8.92 -15.02
CA THR A 196 -32.84 7.48 -15.23
C THR A 196 -33.22 6.75 -13.94
N GLY A 197 -32.99 7.37 -12.79
CA GLY A 197 -33.14 6.73 -11.47
C GLY A 197 -32.09 5.65 -11.17
N THR A 198 -31.05 5.55 -11.97
CA THR A 198 -30.04 4.49 -11.89
C THR A 198 -28.97 4.83 -10.87
N SER A 199 -28.60 3.89 -10.03
CA SER A 199 -27.45 3.97 -9.13
C SER A 199 -26.32 3.09 -9.62
N ILE A 200 -25.11 3.64 -9.68
CA ILE A 200 -23.89 2.90 -9.95
C ILE A 200 -23.03 2.94 -8.68
N LEU A 201 -22.73 1.78 -8.15
CA LEU A 201 -21.92 1.61 -6.95
C LEU A 201 -20.57 1.00 -7.29
N THR A 202 -19.54 1.45 -6.63
CA THR A 202 -18.21 0.82 -6.68
C THR A 202 -17.75 0.57 -5.25
N TRP A 203 -17.21 -0.61 -4.99
CA TRP A 203 -16.65 -0.97 -3.69
C TRP A 203 -15.33 -1.72 -3.86
N ASN A 204 -14.51 -1.68 -2.81
CA ASN A 204 -13.33 -2.52 -2.74
C ASN A 204 -13.74 -3.98 -2.63
N SER A 205 -13.14 -4.83 -3.42
CA SER A 205 -13.50 -6.24 -3.51
C SER A 205 -12.29 -7.15 -3.50
N ARG A 206 -12.51 -8.43 -3.22
CA ARG A 206 -11.47 -9.46 -3.28
C ARG A 206 -11.64 -10.31 -4.51
N PRO A 207 -10.57 -10.63 -5.23
CA PRO A 207 -10.62 -11.59 -6.31
C PRO A 207 -11.27 -12.91 -5.86
N GLY A 208 -12.22 -13.41 -6.64
CA GLY A 208 -12.91 -14.69 -6.38
C GLY A 208 -14.05 -14.63 -5.36
N ALA A 209 -14.29 -13.52 -4.68
CA ALA A 209 -15.44 -13.36 -3.79
C ALA A 209 -16.74 -13.08 -4.56
N SER A 210 -17.88 -13.35 -3.91
CA SER A 210 -19.21 -12.92 -4.34
C SER A 210 -19.80 -11.98 -3.31
N TYR A 211 -20.63 -11.05 -3.76
CA TYR A 211 -21.22 -10.00 -2.93
C TYR A 211 -22.72 -9.97 -3.04
N ILE A 212 -23.34 -9.49 -1.97
CA ILE A 212 -24.76 -9.19 -1.89
C ILE A 212 -24.92 -7.69 -1.74
N LEU A 213 -25.70 -7.08 -2.63
CA LEU A 213 -26.08 -5.69 -2.55
C LEU A 213 -27.48 -5.59 -1.95
N GLU A 214 -27.62 -4.74 -0.94
CA GLU A 214 -28.89 -4.50 -0.26
C GLU A 214 -29.20 -3.02 -0.21
N PHE A 215 -30.49 -2.70 -0.16
CA PHE A 215 -31.03 -1.35 -0.11
C PHE A 215 -31.97 -1.16 1.07
N SER A 216 -32.00 0.05 1.66
CA SER A 216 -32.98 0.45 2.67
C SER A 216 -33.40 1.91 2.46
N THR A 217 -34.64 2.23 2.75
CA THR A 217 -35.19 3.61 2.69
C THR A 217 -34.99 4.40 3.98
N ASP A 218 -34.75 3.73 5.11
CA ASP A 218 -34.78 4.37 6.43
C ASP A 218 -33.73 3.85 7.43
N LEU A 219 -32.89 2.89 7.06
CA LEU A 219 -31.91 2.21 7.90
C LEU A 219 -32.51 1.44 9.12
N ILE A 220 -33.79 1.39 9.27
CA ILE A 220 -34.51 0.79 10.41
C ILE A 220 -35.28 -0.46 9.97
N SER A 221 -35.97 -0.36 8.83
CA SER A 221 -36.68 -1.47 8.21
C SER A 221 -35.70 -2.57 7.72
N PRO A 222 -36.19 -3.81 7.56
CA PRO A 222 -35.35 -4.85 6.96
C PRO A 222 -34.77 -4.39 5.62
N TRP A 223 -33.50 -4.69 5.41
CA TRP A 223 -32.84 -4.43 4.15
C TRP A 223 -33.42 -5.29 3.04
N ILE A 224 -33.62 -4.69 1.88
CA ILE A 224 -34.13 -5.35 0.68
C ILE A 224 -32.94 -5.77 -0.15
N GLU A 225 -32.84 -7.05 -0.47
CA GLU A 225 -31.83 -7.59 -1.36
C GLU A 225 -32.06 -7.10 -2.78
N VAL A 226 -31.03 -6.51 -3.37
CA VAL A 226 -31.03 -6.01 -4.76
C VAL A 226 -30.45 -7.10 -5.68
N ASP A 227 -29.36 -7.71 -5.27
CA ASP A 227 -28.72 -8.82 -5.97
C ASP A 227 -27.84 -9.61 -4.99
N ASP A 228 -27.80 -10.94 -5.13
CA ASP A 228 -27.10 -11.87 -4.23
C ASP A 228 -25.95 -12.64 -4.89
N GLY A 229 -25.64 -12.37 -6.15
CA GLY A 229 -24.64 -13.13 -6.93
C GLY A 229 -23.59 -12.26 -7.62
N ILE A 230 -23.28 -11.08 -7.08
CA ILE A 230 -22.35 -10.15 -7.73
C ILE A 230 -20.93 -10.66 -7.60
N ALA A 231 -20.38 -11.22 -8.69
CA ALA A 231 -19.00 -11.70 -8.73
C ALA A 231 -18.01 -10.54 -8.63
N SER A 232 -16.92 -10.75 -7.88
CA SER A 232 -15.80 -9.82 -7.83
C SER A 232 -15.20 -9.59 -9.22
N GLN A 233 -14.85 -8.33 -9.50
CA GLN A 233 -14.14 -7.92 -10.70
C GLN A 233 -12.64 -7.70 -10.43
N GLY A 234 -12.14 -8.16 -9.29
CA GLY A 234 -10.77 -7.97 -8.83
C GLY A 234 -10.71 -7.20 -7.51
N GLU A 235 -9.80 -6.24 -7.37
CA GLU A 235 -9.66 -5.41 -6.17
C GLU A 235 -10.79 -4.38 -6.02
N SER A 236 -11.54 -4.13 -7.07
CA SER A 236 -12.70 -3.25 -7.10
C SER A 236 -13.80 -3.89 -7.92
N THR A 237 -15.06 -3.74 -7.48
CA THR A 237 -16.25 -4.19 -8.20
C THR A 237 -17.20 -3.02 -8.38
N THR A 238 -17.67 -2.86 -9.62
CA THR A 238 -18.68 -1.87 -9.97
C THR A 238 -19.97 -2.58 -10.37
N TYR A 239 -21.08 -2.13 -9.83
CA TYR A 239 -22.40 -2.68 -10.10
C TYR A 239 -23.41 -1.57 -10.36
N GLN A 240 -24.26 -1.78 -11.34
CA GLN A 240 -25.38 -0.90 -11.64
C GLN A 240 -26.66 -1.54 -11.11
N ASP A 241 -27.31 -0.88 -10.14
CA ASP A 241 -28.60 -1.31 -9.65
C ASP A 241 -29.65 -1.13 -10.76
N PRO A 242 -30.26 -2.23 -11.24
CA PRO A 242 -31.29 -2.17 -12.28
C PRO A 242 -32.64 -1.68 -11.75
N ASN A 243 -32.85 -1.64 -10.44
CA ASN A 243 -34.14 -1.37 -9.82
C ASN A 243 -34.28 0.12 -9.45
N GLN A 244 -34.97 0.86 -10.28
CA GLN A 244 -35.26 2.27 -10.11
C GLN A 244 -36.45 2.58 -9.17
N GLN A 245 -36.95 1.61 -8.41
CA GLN A 245 -38.19 1.73 -7.68
C GLN A 245 -38.05 2.35 -6.28
N PHE A 246 -36.86 2.71 -5.90
CA PHE A 246 -36.58 3.29 -4.61
C PHE A 246 -36.71 4.80 -4.70
N GLY A 247 -37.56 5.40 -3.85
CA GLY A 247 -37.87 6.83 -3.83
C GLY A 247 -36.64 7.75 -3.68
N PRO A 248 -36.84 9.05 -3.43
CA PRO A 248 -35.76 10.06 -3.50
C PRO A 248 -34.70 9.95 -2.40
N VAL A 249 -34.84 9.04 -1.45
CA VAL A 249 -33.87 8.78 -0.38
C VAL A 249 -33.67 7.28 -0.23
N GLY A 250 -32.43 6.85 -0.15
CA GLY A 250 -32.10 5.45 0.06
C GLY A 250 -30.63 5.25 0.48
N PHE A 251 -30.40 4.09 1.07
CA PHE A 251 -29.09 3.67 1.58
C PHE A 251 -28.74 2.32 0.99
N TYR A 252 -27.50 2.16 0.62
CA TYR A 252 -26.96 0.91 0.14
C TYR A 252 -25.96 0.33 1.14
N ARG A 253 -25.93 -0.98 1.24
CA ARG A 253 -24.83 -1.69 1.84
C ARG A 253 -24.43 -2.88 0.96
N VAL A 254 -23.18 -3.25 1.03
CA VAL A 254 -22.62 -4.44 0.40
C VAL A 254 -22.15 -5.38 1.50
N ARG A 255 -22.38 -6.65 1.35
CA ARG A 255 -21.80 -7.69 2.21
C ARG A 255 -21.23 -8.82 1.36
N VAL A 256 -20.27 -9.55 1.90
CA VAL A 256 -19.76 -10.77 1.26
C VAL A 256 -20.86 -11.83 1.31
N ALA A 257 -21.04 -12.54 0.20
CA ALA A 257 -21.90 -13.72 0.19
C ALA A 257 -21.23 -14.86 0.96
N ASP A 258 -21.99 -15.59 1.77
CA ASP A 258 -21.49 -16.72 2.57
C ASP A 258 -21.13 -17.92 1.68
#